data_d44e282a869b75fad3ab22e8e3d27ac8
#
_entry.id   d44e282a869b75fad3ab22e8e3d27ac8
#
_cell.length_a   1.000
_cell.length_b   1.000
_cell.length_c   1.000
_cell.angle_alpha   90.00
_cell.angle_beta   90.00
_cell.angle_gamma   90.00
#
_symmetry.space_group_name_H-M   'P 1'
#
loop_
_entity.id
_entity.type
_entity.pdbx_description
1 polymer ?
#
loop_
_entity_poly.entity_id
_entity_poly.type
_entity_poly.pdbx_seq_one_letter_code
_entity_poly.pdbx_strand_id
1 'polypeptide(L)'
;KMYAVGKIPGGFNKREGKASEHAILTSRVIDRPMRPLFPKDYRNDVTLVNMVMSVDPECNPEIPAMLGSSIATCISDIPFDGPCATTQVGLINGEYIINPTMAQKDVSDLQLTVASTREKVIMIEAGAKEVPEDKMIEAIYKAHEVNQEIIKFIDKIVEECGKPKHSYESCAVPEELFAAIKEVVPPAEMEVAVFSDDKQTREENIRQVTEKLKEAFADKEEWLAVLGEAVYQYQKKTVRKMILKDH
;
A
#
# COMPACT_ATOMS: atom_id res chain seq x y z
N LYS A 1 -4.00 23.59 -1.68
CA LYS A 1 -4.65 24.81 -2.23
C LYS A 1 -3.77 26.02 -2.01
N MET A 2 -3.75 26.96 -2.97
CA MET A 2 -2.93 28.18 -2.89
C MET A 2 -3.22 29.02 -1.64
N TYR A 3 -4.47 29.08 -1.22
CA TYR A 3 -4.84 29.84 -0.02
C TYR A 3 -4.42 29.16 1.30
N ALA A 4 -4.03 27.90 1.29
CA ALA A 4 -3.48 27.23 2.50
C ALA A 4 -2.18 27.88 2.98
N VAL A 5 -1.42 28.51 2.06
CA VAL A 5 -0.20 29.28 2.35
C VAL A 5 -0.42 30.79 2.24
N GLY A 6 -1.65 31.27 2.39
CA GLY A 6 -2.02 32.67 2.35
C GLY A 6 -2.02 33.33 0.97
N LYS A 7 -1.99 32.56 -0.11
CA LYS A 7 -2.05 33.09 -1.48
C LYS A 7 -3.48 33.07 -2.01
N ILE A 8 -3.95 34.20 -2.51
CA ILE A 8 -5.26 34.32 -3.11
C ILE A 8 -5.15 33.95 -4.61
N PRO A 9 -5.95 32.99 -5.11
CA PRO A 9 -6.01 32.68 -6.53
C PRO A 9 -6.51 33.91 -7.33
N GLY A 10 -5.74 34.36 -8.29
CA GLY A 10 -6.10 35.50 -9.09
C GLY A 10 -5.04 35.85 -10.14
N GLY A 11 -5.24 36.93 -10.90
CA GLY A 11 -4.33 37.33 -11.94
C GLY A 11 -4.34 36.38 -13.14
N PHE A 12 -3.17 36.08 -13.68
CA PHE A 12 -3.01 35.27 -14.89
C PHE A 12 -3.45 33.82 -14.69
N ASN A 13 -3.17 33.23 -13.52
CA ASN A 13 -3.54 31.84 -13.16
C ASN A 13 -4.84 31.84 -12.36
N LYS A 14 -5.97 31.78 -13.05
CA LYS A 14 -7.30 31.67 -12.41
C LYS A 14 -7.64 30.29 -11.88
N ARG A 15 -6.85 29.26 -12.20
CA ARG A 15 -7.05 27.86 -11.77
C ARG A 15 -5.74 27.32 -11.23
N GLU A 16 -5.85 26.48 -10.21
CA GLU A 16 -4.71 25.68 -9.77
C GLU A 16 -4.33 24.70 -10.90
N GLY A 17 -3.03 24.64 -11.22
CA GLY A 17 -2.48 23.74 -12.23
C GLY A 17 -2.43 22.28 -11.76
N LYS A 18 -1.62 21.46 -12.43
CA LYS A 18 -1.33 20.09 -12.01
C LYS A 18 -0.72 20.07 -10.60
N ALA A 19 -0.91 18.96 -9.89
CA ALA A 19 -0.24 18.74 -8.63
C ALA A 19 1.29 18.85 -8.78
N SER A 20 1.95 19.44 -7.77
CA SER A 20 3.42 19.53 -7.75
C SER A 20 4.03 18.12 -7.63
N GLU A 21 5.31 17.96 -7.99
CA GLU A 21 6.05 16.70 -7.80
C GLU A 21 5.99 16.24 -6.34
N HIS A 22 6.16 17.18 -5.41
CA HIS A 22 6.03 16.89 -3.98
C HIS A 22 4.64 16.33 -3.62
N ALA A 23 3.56 16.93 -4.13
CA ALA A 23 2.20 16.43 -3.90
C ALA A 23 1.98 15.03 -4.52
N ILE A 24 2.57 14.75 -5.68
CA ILE A 24 2.52 13.44 -6.32
C ILE A 24 3.26 12.40 -5.48
N LEU A 25 4.47 12.72 -5.01
CA LEU A 25 5.24 11.83 -4.14
C LEU A 25 4.53 11.58 -2.82
N THR A 26 3.98 12.61 -2.18
CA THR A 26 3.18 12.49 -0.97
C THR A 26 1.97 11.57 -1.17
N SER A 27 1.26 11.70 -2.29
CA SER A 27 0.12 10.82 -2.58
C SER A 27 0.54 9.36 -2.69
N ARG A 28 1.71 9.07 -3.25
CA ARG A 28 2.28 7.71 -3.31
C ARG A 28 2.68 7.17 -1.94
N VAL A 29 3.22 8.04 -1.07
CA VAL A 29 3.55 7.66 0.32
C VAL A 29 2.29 7.35 1.12
N ILE A 30 1.17 8.06 0.88
CA ILE A 30 -0.14 7.77 1.49
C ILE A 30 -0.69 6.43 0.96
N ASP A 31 -0.64 6.19 -0.34
CA ASP A 31 -1.17 4.99 -0.97
C ASP A 31 -0.46 3.69 -0.51
N ARG A 32 0.86 3.73 -0.33
CA ARG A 32 1.68 2.55 -0.01
C ARG A 32 1.23 1.78 1.22
N PRO A 33 0.99 2.39 2.40
CA PRO A 33 0.52 1.68 3.58
C PRO A 33 -0.97 1.34 3.52
N MET A 34 -1.79 2.09 2.78
CA MET A 34 -3.23 1.89 2.74
C MET A 34 -3.66 0.79 1.77
N ARG A 35 -3.03 0.73 0.60
CA ARG A 35 -3.39 -0.23 -0.45
C ARG A 35 -3.41 -1.70 0.02
N PRO A 36 -2.44 -2.21 0.79
CA PRO A 36 -2.44 -3.59 1.26
C PRO A 36 -3.56 -3.93 2.26
N LEU A 37 -4.21 -2.92 2.84
CA LEU A 37 -5.26 -3.08 3.84
C LEU A 37 -6.67 -3.18 3.23
N PHE A 38 -6.80 -3.04 1.93
CA PHE A 38 -8.04 -3.39 1.23
C PHE A 38 -8.11 -4.89 0.96
N PRO A 39 -9.31 -5.51 1.02
CA PRO A 39 -9.46 -6.92 0.67
C PRO A 39 -8.93 -7.19 -0.74
N LYS A 40 -8.21 -8.29 -0.91
CA LYS A 40 -7.56 -8.62 -2.20
C LYS A 40 -8.54 -8.93 -3.34
N ASP A 41 -9.74 -9.29 -2.99
CA ASP A 41 -10.85 -9.63 -3.87
C ASP A 41 -11.84 -8.48 -4.09
N TYR A 42 -11.58 -7.31 -3.49
CA TYR A 42 -12.34 -6.08 -3.69
C TYR A 42 -11.91 -5.40 -4.99
N ARG A 43 -12.85 -5.11 -5.89
CA ARG A 43 -12.57 -4.58 -7.23
C ARG A 43 -13.18 -3.21 -7.50
N ASN A 44 -13.90 -2.65 -6.53
CA ASN A 44 -14.43 -1.29 -6.69
C ASN A 44 -13.30 -0.26 -6.61
N ASP A 45 -13.41 0.79 -7.40
CA ASP A 45 -12.46 1.90 -7.35
C ASP A 45 -12.60 2.69 -6.05
N VAL A 46 -11.48 2.98 -5.42
CA VAL A 46 -11.40 3.84 -4.22
C VAL A 46 -10.55 5.05 -4.53
N THR A 47 -11.12 6.23 -4.34
CA THR A 47 -10.40 7.50 -4.52
C THR A 47 -10.35 8.26 -3.20
N LEU A 48 -9.14 8.60 -2.76
CA LEU A 48 -8.87 9.44 -1.60
C LEU A 48 -8.41 10.82 -2.06
N VAL A 49 -9.12 11.87 -1.64
CA VAL A 49 -8.80 13.24 -1.99
C VAL A 49 -8.40 14.01 -0.73
N ASN A 50 -7.12 14.32 -0.61
CA ASN A 50 -6.57 15.10 0.49
C ASN A 50 -6.37 16.56 0.05
N MET A 51 -7.12 17.47 0.63
CA MET A 51 -6.99 18.90 0.37
C MET A 51 -6.40 19.61 1.57
N VAL A 52 -5.20 20.17 1.39
CA VAL A 52 -4.58 21.03 2.41
C VAL A 52 -5.28 22.39 2.36
N MET A 53 -5.99 22.74 3.43
CA MET A 53 -6.76 23.98 3.53
C MET A 53 -6.05 25.05 4.36
N SER A 54 -5.20 24.62 5.29
CA SER A 54 -4.33 25.47 6.13
C SER A 54 -3.05 24.73 6.42
N VAL A 55 -1.95 25.41 6.55
CA VAL A 55 -0.64 24.81 6.83
C VAL A 55 0.17 25.74 7.73
N ASP A 56 0.84 25.14 8.71
CA ASP A 56 1.92 25.76 9.46
C ASP A 56 3.23 25.49 8.71
N PRO A 57 4.00 26.51 8.32
CA PRO A 57 5.28 26.33 7.62
C PRO A 57 6.30 25.46 8.37
N GLU A 58 6.22 25.39 9.70
CA GLU A 58 7.11 24.56 10.50
C GLU A 58 6.70 23.08 10.54
N CYS A 59 5.44 22.77 10.22
CA CYS A 59 4.88 21.41 10.30
C CYS A 59 4.64 20.82 8.92
N ASN A 60 5.04 19.57 8.73
CA ASN A 60 4.78 18.86 7.48
C ASN A 60 3.31 18.40 7.39
N PRO A 61 2.55 18.83 6.38
CA PRO A 61 1.16 18.39 6.20
C PRO A 61 1.00 16.92 5.76
N GLU A 62 2.08 16.21 5.45
CA GLU A 62 2.03 14.82 4.99
C GLU A 62 1.47 13.88 6.08
N ILE A 63 1.95 14.01 7.30
CA ILE A 63 1.50 13.14 8.41
C ILE A 63 0.02 13.35 8.71
N PRO A 64 -0.51 14.58 8.88
CA PRO A 64 -1.95 14.80 8.98
C PRO A 64 -2.75 14.25 7.79
N ALA A 65 -2.21 14.34 6.56
CA ALA A 65 -2.86 13.78 5.37
C ALA A 65 -2.94 12.24 5.41
N MET A 66 -1.87 11.57 5.84
CA MET A 66 -1.85 10.12 6.03
C MET A 66 -2.84 9.65 7.09
N LEU A 67 -2.86 10.32 8.25
CA LEU A 67 -3.79 10.03 9.33
C LEU A 67 -5.24 10.32 8.92
N GLY A 68 -5.49 11.46 8.28
CA GLY A 68 -6.80 11.83 7.76
C GLY A 68 -7.33 10.82 6.74
N SER A 69 -6.47 10.31 5.86
CA SER A 69 -6.82 9.25 4.90
C SER A 69 -7.22 7.96 5.61
N SER A 70 -6.45 7.54 6.62
CA SER A 70 -6.76 6.36 7.42
C SER A 70 -8.09 6.52 8.17
N ILE A 71 -8.29 7.63 8.86
CA ILE A 71 -9.52 7.93 9.60
C ILE A 71 -10.71 7.94 8.64
N ALA A 72 -10.63 8.68 7.52
CA ALA A 72 -11.72 8.78 6.56
C ALA A 72 -12.16 7.43 6.01
N THR A 73 -11.20 6.54 5.72
CA THR A 73 -11.49 5.19 5.22
C THR A 73 -12.07 4.31 6.34
N CYS A 74 -11.55 4.41 7.56
CA CYS A 74 -12.05 3.64 8.69
C CYS A 74 -13.49 3.99 9.07
N ILE A 75 -13.87 5.27 9.06
CA ILE A 75 -15.23 5.71 9.40
C ILE A 75 -16.23 5.53 8.24
N SER A 76 -15.74 5.35 7.00
CA SER A 76 -16.59 5.10 5.84
C SER A 76 -17.16 3.68 5.85
N ASP A 77 -18.08 3.41 4.93
CA ASP A 77 -18.61 2.07 4.68
C ASP A 77 -17.74 1.20 3.78
N ILE A 78 -16.60 1.71 3.30
CA ILE A 78 -15.66 0.97 2.45
C ILE A 78 -14.98 -0.16 3.25
N PRO A 79 -14.92 -1.40 2.74
CA PRO A 79 -14.16 -2.49 3.36
C PRO A 79 -12.67 -2.13 3.46
N PHE A 80 -12.14 -2.08 4.68
CA PHE A 80 -10.78 -1.68 4.96
C PHE A 80 -10.30 -2.30 6.28
N ASP A 81 -9.16 -2.97 6.24
CA ASP A 81 -8.56 -3.69 7.37
C ASP A 81 -7.54 -2.83 8.15
N GLY A 82 -7.92 -1.56 8.34
CA GLY A 82 -7.17 -0.60 9.16
C GLY A 82 -7.68 -0.55 10.61
N PRO A 83 -7.29 0.48 11.33
CA PRO A 83 -6.54 1.66 10.88
C PRO A 83 -5.05 1.42 10.66
N CYS A 84 -4.42 2.35 9.92
CA CYS A 84 -2.99 2.53 9.94
C CYS A 84 -2.64 3.92 10.47
N ALA A 85 -1.61 3.99 11.27
CA ALA A 85 -1.04 5.24 11.74
C ALA A 85 0.37 5.44 11.19
N THR A 86 0.78 6.69 11.07
CA THR A 86 2.08 7.06 10.51
C THR A 86 2.73 8.12 11.36
N THR A 87 4.02 7.92 11.64
CA THR A 87 4.87 8.81 12.41
C THR A 87 6.19 9.03 11.70
N GLN A 88 6.73 10.23 11.77
CA GLN A 88 8.10 10.53 11.37
C GLN A 88 9.03 10.53 12.58
N VAL A 89 10.26 10.07 12.38
CA VAL A 89 11.32 10.08 13.39
C VAL A 89 12.57 10.72 12.80
N GLY A 90 13.10 11.72 13.50
CA GLY A 90 14.41 12.28 13.26
C GLY A 90 15.42 11.78 14.29
N LEU A 91 16.72 11.90 13.99
CA LEU A 91 17.83 11.64 14.90
C LEU A 91 18.71 12.87 14.94
N ILE A 92 18.77 13.56 16.10
CA ILE A 92 19.53 14.80 16.30
C ILE A 92 20.39 14.63 17.53
N ASN A 93 21.70 14.74 17.41
CA ASN A 93 22.66 14.57 18.51
C ASN A 93 22.45 13.26 19.32
N GLY A 94 22.02 12.19 18.64
CA GLY A 94 21.77 10.88 19.26
C GLY A 94 20.40 10.74 19.91
N GLU A 95 19.55 11.76 19.88
CA GLU A 95 18.18 11.73 20.41
C GLU A 95 17.14 11.57 19.29
N TYR A 96 16.15 10.72 19.52
CA TYR A 96 15.04 10.51 18.57
C TYR A 96 13.96 11.57 18.79
N ILE A 97 13.63 12.30 17.72
CA ILE A 97 12.60 13.34 17.72
C ILE A 97 11.40 12.81 16.92
N ILE A 98 10.24 12.79 17.57
CA ILE A 98 8.98 12.38 16.94
C ILE A 98 8.37 13.57 16.20
N ASN A 99 8.00 13.36 14.93
CA ASN A 99 7.43 14.36 14.03
C ASN A 99 8.26 15.67 14.03
N PRO A 100 9.54 15.60 13.61
CA PRO A 100 10.43 16.75 13.65
C PRO A 100 9.90 17.92 12.80
N THR A 101 10.09 19.15 13.29
CA THR A 101 9.81 20.38 12.52
C THR A 101 10.72 20.48 11.29
N MET A 102 10.41 21.38 10.37
CA MET A 102 11.24 21.57 9.18
C MET A 102 12.69 21.94 9.54
N ALA A 103 12.89 22.84 10.51
CA ALA A 103 14.22 23.22 10.99
C ALA A 103 14.97 22.02 11.63
N GLN A 104 14.27 21.14 12.33
CA GLN A 104 14.86 19.94 12.92
C GLN A 104 15.23 18.89 11.83
N LYS A 105 14.46 18.79 10.76
CA LYS A 105 14.77 17.89 9.64
C LYS A 105 16.07 18.26 8.94
N ASP A 106 16.35 19.55 8.79
CA ASP A 106 17.57 20.03 8.11
C ASP A 106 18.86 19.59 8.83
N VAL A 107 18.83 19.49 10.15
CA VAL A 107 19.97 19.10 10.99
C VAL A 107 19.95 17.62 11.41
N SER A 108 18.91 16.89 11.06
CA SER A 108 18.74 15.49 11.43
C SER A 108 19.63 14.57 10.60
N ASP A 109 20.19 13.54 11.23
CA ASP A 109 20.93 12.47 10.55
C ASP A 109 20.01 11.37 10.03
N LEU A 110 18.76 11.34 10.47
CA LEU A 110 17.74 10.39 10.06
C LEU A 110 16.44 11.10 9.72
N GLN A 111 15.86 10.76 8.58
CA GLN A 111 14.50 11.10 8.21
C GLN A 111 13.75 9.79 7.96
N LEU A 112 13.03 9.32 8.94
CA LEU A 112 12.36 8.03 8.92
C LEU A 112 10.85 8.22 9.01
N THR A 113 10.11 7.68 8.06
CA THR A 113 8.65 7.61 8.07
C THR A 113 8.22 6.16 8.26
N VAL A 114 7.44 5.87 9.28
CA VAL A 114 6.97 4.53 9.60
C VAL A 114 5.45 4.52 9.66
N ALA A 115 4.83 3.66 8.86
CA ALA A 115 3.41 3.37 8.98
C ALA A 115 3.19 1.96 9.52
N SER A 116 2.26 1.83 10.46
CA SER A 116 1.95 0.56 11.12
C SER A 116 0.45 0.38 11.33
N THR A 117 0.06 -0.89 11.39
CA THR A 117 -1.23 -1.34 11.93
C THR A 117 -1.06 -1.68 13.42
N ARG A 118 -2.09 -2.26 14.05
CA ARG A 118 -2.02 -2.74 15.44
C ARG A 118 -0.90 -3.75 15.68
N GLU A 119 -0.63 -4.59 14.69
CA GLU A 119 0.28 -5.73 14.86
C GLU A 119 1.61 -5.57 14.12
N LYS A 120 1.65 -4.81 13.03
CA LYS A 120 2.76 -4.85 12.08
C LYS A 120 3.15 -3.47 11.59
N VAL A 121 4.44 -3.27 11.41
CA VAL A 121 4.96 -2.21 10.55
C VAL A 121 4.72 -2.62 9.10
N ILE A 122 4.05 -1.76 8.34
CA ILE A 122 3.62 -2.04 6.96
C ILE A 122 4.34 -1.20 5.91
N MET A 123 4.91 -0.07 6.32
CA MET A 123 5.72 0.78 5.45
C MET A 123 6.84 1.43 6.24
N ILE A 124 8.01 1.44 5.62
CA ILE A 124 9.18 2.19 6.08
C ILE A 124 9.71 2.98 4.89
N GLU A 125 9.99 4.25 5.10
CA GLU A 125 10.71 5.10 4.16
C GLU A 125 11.76 5.89 4.92
N ALA A 126 13.03 5.73 4.54
CA ALA A 126 14.14 6.30 5.26
C ALA A 126 15.14 6.98 4.35
N GLY A 127 15.60 8.16 4.78
CA GLY A 127 16.83 8.79 4.33
C GLY A 127 17.76 8.96 5.54
N ALA A 128 18.99 8.49 5.46
CA ALA A 128 19.91 8.51 6.58
C ALA A 128 21.34 8.86 6.14
N LYS A 129 22.09 9.53 7.02
CA LYS A 129 23.51 9.84 6.87
C LYS A 129 24.31 8.77 7.61
N GLU A 130 24.43 7.57 7.01
CA GLU A 130 25.23 6.43 7.55
C GLU A 130 24.85 6.04 8.99
N VAL A 131 23.55 6.13 9.34
CA VAL A 131 23.03 5.71 10.65
C VAL A 131 23.17 4.20 10.81
N PRO A 132 23.77 3.68 11.91
CA PRO A 132 23.90 2.24 12.16
C PRO A 132 22.55 1.52 12.20
N GLU A 133 22.55 0.23 11.82
CA GLU A 133 21.33 -0.59 11.71
C GLU A 133 20.59 -0.72 13.05
N ASP A 134 21.31 -0.89 14.15
CA ASP A 134 20.73 -0.97 15.49
C ASP A 134 19.96 0.30 15.86
N LYS A 135 20.49 1.47 15.53
CA LYS A 135 19.82 2.76 15.71
C LYS A 135 18.61 2.93 14.80
N MET A 136 18.70 2.44 13.58
CA MET A 136 17.57 2.42 12.65
C MET A 136 16.43 1.55 13.18
N ILE A 137 16.74 0.36 13.66
CA ILE A 137 15.76 -0.57 14.23
C ILE A 137 15.09 0.04 15.47
N GLU A 138 15.88 0.68 16.36
CA GLU A 138 15.37 1.36 17.54
C GLU A 138 14.40 2.50 17.16
N ALA A 139 14.72 3.29 16.14
CA ALA A 139 13.86 4.35 15.62
C ALA A 139 12.53 3.80 15.06
N ILE A 140 12.57 2.68 14.37
CA ILE A 140 11.37 2.00 13.83
C ILE A 140 10.45 1.53 14.98
N TYR A 141 11.01 0.93 16.03
CA TYR A 141 10.23 0.52 17.20
C TYR A 141 9.59 1.70 17.92
N LYS A 142 10.34 2.80 18.13
CA LYS A 142 9.79 4.02 18.72
C LYS A 142 8.64 4.61 17.91
N ALA A 143 8.77 4.64 16.57
CA ALA A 143 7.69 5.07 15.70
C ALA A 143 6.46 4.15 15.81
N HIS A 144 6.68 2.84 15.89
CA HIS A 144 5.60 1.87 16.04
C HIS A 144 4.85 2.06 17.37
N GLU A 145 5.55 2.31 18.49
CA GLU A 145 4.95 2.60 19.79
C GLU A 145 4.05 3.83 19.73
N VAL A 146 4.52 4.93 19.13
CA VAL A 146 3.73 6.15 18.93
C VAL A 146 2.51 5.87 18.05
N ASN A 147 2.68 5.09 16.98
CA ASN A 147 1.59 4.69 16.10
C ASN A 147 0.50 3.91 16.85
N GLN A 148 0.84 3.09 17.86
CA GLN A 148 -0.17 2.39 18.68
C GLN A 148 -1.07 3.34 19.45
N GLU A 149 -0.53 4.44 19.97
CA GLU A 149 -1.34 5.46 20.65
C GLU A 149 -2.28 6.19 19.67
N ILE A 150 -1.79 6.50 18.49
CA ILE A 150 -2.59 7.10 17.41
C ILE A 150 -3.71 6.14 16.98
N ILE A 151 -3.41 4.86 16.83
CA ILE A 151 -4.38 3.83 16.45
C ILE A 151 -5.51 3.75 17.49
N LYS A 152 -5.19 3.72 18.78
CA LYS A 152 -6.18 3.75 19.85
C LYS A 152 -7.10 4.99 19.78
N PHE A 153 -6.55 6.13 19.38
CA PHE A 153 -7.34 7.34 19.16
C PHE A 153 -8.26 7.21 17.94
N ILE A 154 -7.77 6.65 16.83
CA ILE A 154 -8.57 6.40 15.63
C ILE A 154 -9.71 5.43 15.96
N ASP A 155 -9.45 4.38 16.74
CA ASP A 155 -10.47 3.41 17.16
C ASP A 155 -11.65 4.08 17.89
N LYS A 156 -11.38 5.02 18.79
CA LYS A 156 -12.42 5.79 19.46
C LYS A 156 -13.27 6.60 18.48
N ILE A 157 -12.65 7.23 17.48
CA ILE A 157 -13.37 7.95 16.43
C ILE A 157 -14.27 7.00 15.63
N VAL A 158 -13.76 5.80 15.31
CA VAL A 158 -14.54 4.79 14.59
C VAL A 158 -15.73 4.28 15.42
N GLU A 159 -15.55 4.11 16.73
CA GLU A 159 -16.64 3.73 17.65
C GLU A 159 -17.74 4.79 17.70
N GLU A 160 -17.37 6.08 17.65
CA GLU A 160 -18.34 7.19 17.77
C GLU A 160 -19.09 7.49 16.45
N CYS A 161 -18.41 7.42 15.31
CA CYS A 161 -18.97 7.89 14.03
C CYS A 161 -18.74 6.95 12.84
N GLY A 162 -18.19 5.76 13.06
CA GLY A 162 -17.95 4.78 12.00
C GLY A 162 -19.24 4.20 11.43
N LYS A 163 -19.22 3.90 10.12
CA LYS A 163 -20.31 3.24 9.41
C LYS A 163 -20.07 1.75 9.30
N PRO A 164 -21.12 0.91 9.26
CA PRO A 164 -21.01 -0.50 8.91
C PRO A 164 -20.40 -0.64 7.51
N LYS A 165 -19.50 -1.59 7.33
CA LYS A 165 -18.86 -1.85 6.03
C LYS A 165 -19.87 -2.48 5.07
N HIS A 166 -19.92 -1.99 3.81
CA HIS A 166 -20.79 -2.56 2.81
C HIS A 166 -20.33 -3.94 2.36
N SER A 167 -21.26 -4.79 1.97
CA SER A 167 -20.96 -6.06 1.30
C SER A 167 -20.61 -5.81 -0.16
N TYR A 168 -19.74 -6.64 -0.71
CA TYR A 168 -19.33 -6.57 -2.11
C TYR A 168 -19.28 -7.98 -2.72
N GLU A 169 -19.32 -8.04 -4.03
CA GLU A 169 -19.15 -9.28 -4.77
C GLU A 169 -17.67 -9.66 -4.77
N SER A 170 -17.35 -10.80 -4.15
CA SER A 170 -15.98 -11.29 -4.04
C SER A 170 -15.49 -11.83 -5.38
N CYS A 171 -14.33 -11.36 -5.83
CA CYS A 171 -13.61 -11.89 -6.99
C CYS A 171 -12.48 -12.86 -6.56
N ALA A 172 -12.61 -13.49 -5.41
CA ALA A 172 -11.65 -14.48 -4.94
C ALA A 172 -11.65 -15.72 -5.84
N VAL A 173 -10.47 -16.28 -6.04
CA VAL A 173 -10.33 -17.54 -6.80
C VAL A 173 -10.81 -18.70 -5.93
N PRO A 174 -11.83 -19.49 -6.36
CA PRO A 174 -12.28 -20.65 -5.63
C PRO A 174 -11.16 -21.69 -5.46
N GLU A 175 -11.08 -22.33 -4.29
CA GLU A 175 -10.08 -23.39 -4.05
C GLU A 175 -10.24 -24.58 -4.99
N GLU A 176 -11.48 -24.90 -5.36
CA GLU A 176 -11.80 -25.96 -6.33
C GLU A 176 -11.20 -25.67 -7.72
N LEU A 177 -11.28 -24.42 -8.17
CA LEU A 177 -10.64 -24.02 -9.42
C LEU A 177 -9.13 -24.16 -9.32
N PHE A 178 -8.55 -23.79 -8.18
CA PHE A 178 -7.10 -23.90 -7.98
C PHE A 178 -6.62 -25.35 -7.97
N ALA A 179 -7.42 -26.28 -7.47
CA ALA A 179 -7.15 -27.72 -7.52
C ALA A 179 -7.26 -28.25 -8.95
N ALA A 180 -8.34 -27.88 -9.66
CA ALA A 180 -8.58 -28.30 -11.06
C ALA A 180 -7.50 -27.78 -12.02
N ILE A 181 -7.02 -26.56 -11.83
CA ILE A 181 -5.90 -26.01 -12.63
C ILE A 181 -4.65 -26.89 -12.49
N LYS A 182 -4.33 -27.36 -11.27
CA LYS A 182 -3.15 -28.22 -11.05
C LYS A 182 -3.28 -29.61 -11.64
N GLU A 183 -4.49 -30.11 -11.83
CA GLU A 183 -4.75 -31.38 -12.53
C GLU A 183 -4.53 -31.24 -14.03
N VAL A 184 -4.98 -30.13 -14.65
CA VAL A 184 -4.81 -29.86 -16.09
C VAL A 184 -3.39 -29.41 -16.41
N VAL A 185 -2.79 -28.60 -15.54
CA VAL A 185 -1.42 -28.07 -15.67
C VAL A 185 -0.62 -28.43 -14.40
N PRO A 186 0.03 -29.58 -14.40
CA PRO A 186 0.84 -30.02 -13.28
C PRO A 186 1.96 -29.03 -12.91
N PRO A 187 2.45 -29.04 -11.66
CA PRO A 187 3.51 -28.12 -11.23
C PRO A 187 4.76 -28.12 -12.11
N ALA A 188 5.18 -29.27 -12.61
CA ALA A 188 6.31 -29.39 -13.51
C ALA A 188 6.10 -28.64 -14.85
N GLU A 189 4.90 -28.69 -15.41
CA GLU A 189 4.55 -27.95 -16.64
C GLU A 189 4.57 -26.43 -16.38
N MET A 190 4.04 -25.98 -15.25
CA MET A 190 4.08 -24.58 -14.87
C MET A 190 5.52 -24.12 -14.58
N GLU A 191 6.36 -24.92 -13.95
CA GLU A 191 7.77 -24.63 -13.72
C GLU A 191 8.52 -24.40 -15.05
N VAL A 192 8.29 -25.26 -16.06
CA VAL A 192 8.84 -25.08 -17.41
C VAL A 192 8.32 -23.82 -18.08
N ALA A 193 7.04 -23.53 -17.94
CA ALA A 193 6.42 -22.34 -18.55
C ALA A 193 6.98 -21.02 -18.02
N VAL A 194 7.31 -20.96 -16.73
CA VAL A 194 7.85 -19.75 -16.08
C VAL A 194 9.36 -19.62 -16.15
N PHE A 195 10.08 -20.74 -16.35
CA PHE A 195 11.54 -20.79 -16.38
C PHE A 195 12.05 -20.54 -17.79
N SER A 196 12.24 -19.27 -18.14
CA SER A 196 12.81 -18.84 -19.41
C SER A 196 13.54 -17.52 -19.21
N ASP A 197 14.75 -17.43 -19.76
CA ASP A 197 15.57 -16.19 -19.73
C ASP A 197 14.93 -15.11 -20.64
N ASP A 198 14.31 -15.52 -21.74
CA ASP A 198 13.62 -14.61 -22.64
C ASP A 198 12.22 -14.29 -22.16
N LYS A 199 11.93 -12.97 -22.07
CA LYS A 199 10.63 -12.49 -21.63
C LYS A 199 9.49 -12.87 -22.60
N GLN A 200 9.72 -12.76 -23.91
CA GLN A 200 8.69 -13.03 -24.92
C GLN A 200 8.32 -14.51 -24.93
N THR A 201 9.31 -15.38 -24.86
CA THR A 201 9.11 -16.84 -24.76
C THR A 201 8.33 -17.20 -23.50
N ARG A 202 8.64 -16.58 -22.36
CA ARG A 202 7.92 -16.83 -21.11
C ARG A 202 6.47 -16.38 -21.19
N GLU A 203 6.21 -15.19 -21.75
CA GLU A 203 4.84 -14.69 -21.93
C GLU A 203 4.03 -15.58 -22.87
N GLU A 204 4.62 -16.09 -23.94
CA GLU A 204 3.99 -17.03 -24.86
C GLU A 204 3.66 -18.36 -24.19
N ASN A 205 4.60 -18.91 -23.41
CA ASN A 205 4.37 -20.15 -22.67
C ASN A 205 3.18 -20.00 -21.69
N ILE A 206 3.11 -18.91 -20.97
CA ILE A 206 1.99 -18.62 -20.03
C ILE A 206 0.68 -18.43 -20.80
N ARG A 207 0.72 -17.82 -21.99
CA ARG A 207 -0.45 -17.69 -22.86
C ARG A 207 -0.96 -19.07 -23.27
N GLN A 208 -0.08 -19.97 -23.71
CA GLN A 208 -0.45 -21.34 -24.09
C GLN A 208 -1.06 -22.12 -22.92
N VAL A 209 -0.48 -22.01 -21.72
CA VAL A 209 -1.07 -22.58 -20.50
C VAL A 209 -2.46 -22.02 -20.24
N THR A 210 -2.64 -20.70 -20.40
CA THR A 210 -3.93 -20.05 -20.19
C THR A 210 -4.99 -20.51 -21.22
N GLU A 211 -4.64 -20.64 -22.50
CA GLU A 211 -5.56 -21.15 -23.53
C GLU A 211 -5.94 -22.62 -23.28
N LYS A 212 -4.98 -23.46 -22.92
CA LYS A 212 -5.24 -24.86 -22.51
C LYS A 212 -6.27 -24.94 -21.36
N LEU A 213 -6.15 -24.06 -20.39
CA LEU A 213 -7.09 -24.00 -19.27
C LEU A 213 -8.47 -23.46 -19.67
N LYS A 214 -8.53 -22.48 -20.58
CA LYS A 214 -9.80 -21.99 -21.13
C LYS A 214 -10.56 -23.08 -21.88
N GLU A 215 -9.86 -23.86 -22.67
CA GLU A 215 -10.44 -25.00 -23.36
C GLU A 215 -10.95 -26.08 -22.38
N ALA A 216 -10.16 -26.40 -21.37
CA ALA A 216 -10.51 -27.39 -20.35
C ALA A 216 -11.73 -26.99 -19.50
N PHE A 217 -11.96 -25.68 -19.30
CA PHE A 217 -13.03 -25.15 -18.47
C PHE A 217 -14.10 -24.38 -19.26
N ALA A 218 -14.21 -24.65 -20.58
CA ALA A 218 -15.13 -23.93 -21.46
C ALA A 218 -16.59 -23.96 -20.99
N ASP A 219 -17.01 -25.03 -20.31
CA ASP A 219 -18.37 -25.23 -19.80
C ASP A 219 -18.63 -24.50 -18.45
N LYS A 220 -17.63 -23.82 -17.88
CA LYS A 220 -17.69 -23.20 -16.53
C LYS A 220 -17.43 -21.69 -16.61
N GLU A 221 -18.43 -20.91 -17.00
CA GLU A 221 -18.31 -19.45 -17.15
C GLU A 221 -17.82 -18.73 -15.88
N GLU A 222 -18.28 -19.17 -14.69
CA GLU A 222 -17.84 -18.61 -13.41
C GLU A 222 -16.32 -18.77 -13.18
N TRP A 223 -15.76 -19.88 -13.63
CA TRP A 223 -14.33 -20.14 -13.52
C TRP A 223 -13.53 -19.32 -14.54
N LEU A 224 -14.08 -19.14 -15.74
CA LEU A 224 -13.44 -18.34 -16.78
C LEU A 224 -13.30 -16.87 -16.39
N ALA A 225 -14.26 -16.33 -15.63
CA ALA A 225 -14.22 -14.94 -15.15
C ALA A 225 -13.01 -14.65 -14.25
N VAL A 226 -12.57 -15.63 -13.44
CA VAL A 226 -11.46 -15.50 -12.49
C VAL A 226 -10.20 -16.27 -12.89
N LEU A 227 -10.22 -16.92 -14.07
CA LEU A 227 -9.13 -17.78 -14.52
C LEU A 227 -7.79 -17.03 -14.65
N GLY A 228 -7.81 -15.81 -15.17
CA GLY A 228 -6.61 -14.98 -15.30
C GLY A 228 -5.91 -14.74 -13.97
N GLU A 229 -6.68 -14.41 -12.93
CA GLU A 229 -6.16 -14.23 -11.57
C GLU A 229 -5.66 -15.56 -10.98
N ALA A 230 -6.37 -16.67 -11.24
CA ALA A 230 -5.97 -18.00 -10.79
C ALA A 230 -4.63 -18.44 -11.39
N VAL A 231 -4.44 -18.25 -12.69
CA VAL A 231 -3.17 -18.54 -13.39
C VAL A 231 -2.05 -17.66 -12.85
N TYR A 232 -2.30 -16.36 -12.65
CA TYR A 232 -1.32 -15.45 -12.09
C TYR A 232 -0.88 -15.87 -10.67
N GLN A 233 -1.82 -16.27 -9.83
CA GLN A 233 -1.51 -16.75 -8.48
C GLN A 233 -0.73 -18.07 -8.52
N TYR A 234 -1.05 -18.96 -9.44
CA TYR A 234 -0.33 -20.20 -9.62
C TYR A 234 1.11 -19.95 -10.08
N GLN A 235 1.30 -19.13 -11.11
CA GLN A 235 2.60 -18.67 -11.59
C GLN A 235 3.42 -18.08 -10.43
N LYS A 236 2.86 -17.14 -9.68
CA LYS A 236 3.52 -16.48 -8.55
C LYS A 236 3.97 -17.46 -7.47
N LYS A 237 3.12 -18.43 -7.13
CA LYS A 237 3.46 -19.47 -6.14
C LYS A 237 4.56 -20.40 -6.65
N THR A 238 4.53 -20.75 -7.93
CA THR A 238 5.55 -21.58 -8.58
C THR A 238 6.90 -20.88 -8.58
N VAL A 239 6.97 -19.64 -9.08
CA VAL A 239 8.22 -18.86 -9.10
C VAL A 239 8.79 -18.68 -7.70
N ARG A 240 7.95 -18.35 -6.70
CA ARG A 240 8.41 -18.22 -5.32
C ARG A 240 8.99 -19.53 -4.77
N LYS A 241 8.36 -20.66 -5.08
CA LYS A 241 8.85 -21.98 -4.67
C LYS A 241 10.21 -22.30 -5.30
N MET A 242 10.37 -21.97 -6.60
CA MET A 242 11.65 -22.16 -7.31
C MET A 242 12.76 -21.33 -6.68
N ILE A 243 12.53 -20.03 -6.44
CA ILE A 243 13.52 -19.14 -5.79
C ILE A 243 13.92 -19.68 -4.40
N LEU A 244 12.99 -20.21 -3.62
CA LEU A 244 13.29 -20.72 -2.27
C LEU A 244 13.98 -22.07 -2.26
N LYS A 245 13.90 -22.85 -3.34
CA LYS A 245 14.53 -24.18 -3.44
C LYS A 245 15.89 -24.14 -4.12
N ASP A 246 15.97 -23.35 -5.20
CA ASP A 246 17.08 -23.46 -6.15
C ASP A 246 18.06 -22.27 -6.04
N HIS A 247 17.73 -21.24 -5.17
CA HIS A 247 18.49 -20.02 -4.95
C HIS A 247 18.77 -19.20 -6.20
#